data_5a729399882024f44e0c20e88aaa0b03
#
_entry.id   5a729399882024f44e0c20e88aaa0b03
#
_cell.length_a   1.000
_cell.length_b   1.000
_cell.length_c   1.000
_cell.angle_alpha   90.00
_cell.angle_beta   90.00
_cell.angle_gamma   90.00
#
_symmetry.space_group_name_H-M   'P 1'
#
loop_
_entity.id
_entity.type
_entity.pdbx_description
1 polymer ?
#
loop_
_entity_poly.entity_id
_entity_poly.type
_entity_poly.pdbx_seq_one_letter_code
_entity_poly.pdbx_strand_id
1 'polypeptide(L)'
;RLQGDWSSDVCSSDLARLKHSYPHCWRYKTPIIFRATPQWFIGMDHHGLRAHALSEIKKLRFTPDWGEARLHGMVENRPDWCVSRQRYWGVPITLFTHKKTGELHPNTLDLMERAALRIERGGIDAWFELEPAELLGADAADYDKAKDTLDVWFDSGTTHLSVLERRPELHFPADLYLEGSDQHRGWFQSSLLASVAMRGVAPYKGLLTHGFTVDAQGRKMSKSQGNVVAPQKVVNSLGADVLRLWVAATDYRGEMGVSDEILKRMADSYRRMRNTARFLLANLDGFDPAQHAVPPERMLALDRWAVDRARRLQEEILEAYDQYLFHLIYQKIHNFCSVDMGSLYLDIIKDRQYTTGRDSIARRSAQTAMHHILEAMTRWLAPILSFTAEEIWRNLPGERGPSVFLTTWYGGLFAVGDGDPLNAAYWDRLLAVREAVSKELEKLRVAGGIGSGLDAEVDLHCDGALAADLG
;
A
#
# COMPACT_ATOMS: atom_id res chain seq x y z
N ARG A 1 -34.13 20.69 -27.74
CA ARG A 1 -35.17 21.74 -27.70
C ARG A 1 -36.43 21.10 -27.18
N LEU A 2 -36.78 21.30 -25.92
CA LEU A 2 -38.18 21.29 -25.49
C LEU A 2 -38.74 22.66 -25.97
N GLN A 3 -39.30 22.67 -27.15
CA GLN A 3 -40.17 23.73 -27.62
C GLN A 3 -41.53 23.45 -27.03
N GLY A 4 -41.73 23.78 -25.75
CA GLY A 4 -43.06 23.98 -25.21
C GLY A 4 -43.53 25.30 -25.68
N ASP A 5 -44.67 25.33 -26.37
CA ASP A 5 -45.44 26.54 -26.65
C ASP A 5 -45.80 27.16 -25.30
N TRP A 6 -45.13 28.23 -24.92
CA TRP A 6 -45.49 29.00 -23.73
C TRP A 6 -46.67 29.88 -24.13
N SER A 7 -47.86 29.25 -24.20
CA SER A 7 -49.08 30.00 -24.24
C SER A 7 -49.24 30.75 -22.91
N SER A 8 -49.74 31.97 -22.97
CA SER A 8 -49.90 32.90 -21.85
C SER A 8 -50.90 32.47 -20.78
N ASP A 9 -51.35 31.20 -20.78
CA ASP A 9 -52.42 30.65 -19.95
C ASP A 9 -51.97 29.77 -18.80
N VAL A 10 -50.69 29.81 -18.41
CA VAL A 10 -50.23 29.12 -17.20
C VAL A 10 -50.71 29.92 -16.00
N CYS A 11 -51.85 29.47 -15.42
CA CYS A 11 -52.35 30.02 -14.17
C CYS A 11 -51.33 29.80 -13.06
N SER A 12 -51.09 30.82 -12.25
CA SER A 12 -50.21 30.76 -11.08
C SER A 12 -50.63 29.68 -10.03
N SER A 13 -51.89 29.18 -10.14
CA SER A 13 -52.41 28.08 -9.34
C SER A 13 -51.82 26.72 -9.67
N ASP A 14 -51.18 26.54 -10.85
CA ASP A 14 -50.55 25.29 -11.29
C ASP A 14 -49.07 25.17 -10.87
N LEU A 15 -48.52 26.25 -10.25
CA LEU A 15 -47.15 26.26 -9.77
C LEU A 15 -47.05 25.61 -8.37
N ALA A 16 -46.41 24.46 -8.30
CA ALA A 16 -46.05 23.83 -7.04
C ALA A 16 -44.58 24.05 -6.69
N ARG A 17 -44.28 24.34 -5.44
CA ARG A 17 -42.93 24.42 -4.94
C ARG A 17 -42.44 23.02 -4.57
N LEU A 18 -41.44 22.52 -5.30
CA LEU A 18 -40.76 21.24 -5.00
C LEU A 18 -39.35 21.54 -4.46
N LYS A 19 -39.08 21.02 -3.25
CA LYS A 19 -37.71 21.04 -2.69
C LYS A 19 -37.02 19.74 -3.03
N HIS A 20 -36.01 19.79 -3.89
CA HIS A 20 -35.23 18.62 -4.27
C HIS A 20 -33.76 18.99 -4.46
N SER A 21 -32.89 17.95 -4.47
CA SER A 21 -31.49 18.15 -4.83
C SER A 21 -31.37 18.42 -6.32
N TYR A 22 -30.60 19.43 -6.69
CA TYR A 22 -30.33 19.78 -8.08
C TYR A 22 -28.82 19.81 -8.35
N PRO A 23 -28.34 19.22 -9.47
CA PRO A 23 -26.92 19.22 -9.78
C PRO A 23 -26.35 20.62 -9.95
N HIS A 24 -25.20 20.86 -9.30
CA HIS A 24 -24.46 22.11 -9.38
C HIS A 24 -23.04 21.85 -9.91
N CYS A 25 -22.50 22.82 -10.65
CA CYS A 25 -21.10 22.78 -11.06
C CYS A 25 -20.19 22.68 -9.82
N TRP A 26 -19.36 21.66 -9.76
CA TRP A 26 -18.49 21.42 -8.61
C TRP A 26 -17.51 22.56 -8.35
N ARG A 27 -17.12 23.29 -9.41
CA ARG A 27 -16.18 24.42 -9.36
C ARG A 27 -16.88 25.72 -8.97
N TYR A 28 -17.92 26.09 -9.69
CA TYR A 28 -18.59 27.41 -9.56
C TYR A 28 -19.80 27.38 -8.62
N LYS A 29 -20.25 26.20 -8.20
CA LYS A 29 -21.41 25.99 -7.31
C LYS A 29 -22.73 26.55 -7.86
N THR A 30 -22.80 26.83 -9.15
CA THR A 30 -24.02 27.27 -9.84
C THR A 30 -24.81 26.06 -10.36
N PRO A 31 -26.16 26.16 -10.48
CA PRO A 31 -26.95 25.12 -11.12
C PRO A 31 -26.46 24.86 -12.55
N ILE A 32 -26.44 23.60 -12.97
CA ILE A 32 -26.10 23.19 -14.32
C ILE A 32 -27.35 23.04 -15.17
N ILE A 33 -27.18 23.14 -16.50
CA ILE A 33 -28.23 22.81 -17.47
C ILE A 33 -27.88 21.46 -18.13
N PHE A 34 -28.92 20.70 -18.50
CA PHE A 34 -28.78 19.50 -19.30
C PHE A 34 -28.91 19.87 -20.79
N ARG A 35 -27.99 19.33 -21.59
CA ARG A 35 -27.97 19.56 -23.04
C ARG A 35 -27.76 18.20 -23.74
N ALA A 36 -28.63 17.88 -24.69
CA ALA A 36 -28.45 16.75 -25.60
C ALA A 36 -27.51 17.16 -26.74
N THR A 37 -26.45 16.38 -26.94
CA THR A 37 -25.50 16.51 -28.04
C THR A 37 -25.14 15.13 -28.57
N PRO A 38 -24.79 14.98 -29.87
CA PRO A 38 -24.24 13.71 -30.35
C PRO A 38 -23.01 13.33 -29.52
N GLN A 39 -22.88 12.04 -29.20
CA GLN A 39 -21.81 11.51 -28.36
C GLN A 39 -21.29 10.19 -28.93
N TRP A 40 -20.04 9.88 -28.57
CA TRP A 40 -19.42 8.58 -28.85
C TRP A 40 -19.51 7.67 -27.64
N PHE A 41 -19.91 6.41 -27.87
CA PHE A 41 -20.09 5.43 -26.82
C PHE A 41 -19.34 4.15 -27.13
N ILE A 42 -18.81 3.51 -26.09
CA ILE A 42 -18.42 2.10 -26.10
C ILE A 42 -19.62 1.32 -25.58
N GLY A 43 -20.24 0.49 -26.46
CA GLY A 43 -21.40 -0.34 -26.10
C GLY A 43 -21.00 -1.46 -25.15
N MET A 44 -21.63 -1.51 -23.98
CA MET A 44 -21.29 -2.51 -22.95
C MET A 44 -21.70 -3.92 -23.34
N ASP A 45 -22.78 -4.06 -24.08
CA ASP A 45 -23.29 -5.37 -24.50
C ASP A 45 -22.85 -5.73 -25.93
N HIS A 46 -22.20 -4.79 -26.62
CA HIS A 46 -21.65 -5.04 -27.95
C HIS A 46 -20.47 -6.01 -27.87
N HIS A 47 -20.47 -7.03 -28.72
CA HIS A 47 -19.52 -8.16 -28.69
C HIS A 47 -19.34 -8.83 -27.31
N GLY A 48 -20.31 -8.69 -26.41
CA GLY A 48 -20.29 -9.32 -25.09
C GLY A 48 -19.31 -8.72 -24.10
N LEU A 49 -18.89 -7.46 -24.25
CA LEU A 49 -17.90 -6.80 -23.41
C LEU A 49 -18.24 -6.90 -21.92
N ARG A 50 -19.50 -6.62 -21.52
CA ARG A 50 -19.97 -6.74 -20.13
C ARG A 50 -19.75 -8.14 -19.57
N ALA A 51 -20.25 -9.16 -20.27
CA ALA A 51 -20.16 -10.56 -19.83
C ALA A 51 -18.70 -11.01 -19.70
N HIS A 52 -17.86 -10.58 -20.62
CA HIS A 52 -16.44 -10.90 -20.61
C HIS A 52 -15.73 -10.20 -19.43
N ALA A 53 -15.98 -8.90 -19.21
CA ALA A 53 -15.40 -8.18 -18.10
C ALA A 53 -15.82 -8.76 -16.74
N LEU A 54 -17.08 -9.17 -16.58
CA LEU A 54 -17.56 -9.86 -15.37
C LEU A 54 -16.88 -11.22 -15.15
N SER A 55 -16.58 -11.95 -16.24
CA SER A 55 -15.80 -13.19 -16.18
C SER A 55 -14.35 -12.95 -15.74
N GLU A 56 -13.71 -11.87 -16.23
CA GLU A 56 -12.35 -11.53 -15.87
C GLU A 56 -12.25 -11.09 -14.40
N ILE A 57 -13.24 -10.34 -13.86
CA ILE A 57 -13.27 -9.94 -12.44
C ILE A 57 -13.11 -11.14 -11.49
N LYS A 58 -13.73 -12.28 -11.82
CA LYS A 58 -13.67 -13.50 -10.99
C LYS A 58 -12.29 -14.15 -10.93
N LYS A 59 -11.36 -13.77 -11.79
CA LYS A 59 -9.99 -14.31 -11.84
C LYS A 59 -9.01 -13.46 -11.04
N LEU A 60 -9.44 -12.30 -10.58
CA LEU A 60 -8.57 -11.32 -9.92
C LEU A 60 -8.45 -11.57 -8.41
N ARG A 61 -7.30 -11.23 -7.84
CA ARG A 61 -7.11 -11.16 -6.39
C ARG A 61 -7.51 -9.77 -5.89
N PHE A 62 -8.41 -9.72 -4.92
CA PHE A 62 -8.82 -8.46 -4.29
C PHE A 62 -8.28 -8.35 -2.86
N THR A 63 -7.80 -7.18 -2.51
CA THR A 63 -7.37 -6.82 -1.17
C THR A 63 -7.92 -5.43 -0.82
N PRO A 64 -8.91 -5.32 0.08
CA PRO A 64 -9.70 -6.41 0.71
C PRO A 64 -10.71 -7.08 -0.24
N ASP A 65 -11.19 -8.25 0.16
CA ASP A 65 -12.08 -9.12 -0.65
C ASP A 65 -13.38 -8.45 -1.11
N TRP A 66 -13.93 -7.52 -0.35
CA TRP A 66 -15.16 -6.80 -0.72
C TRP A 66 -15.02 -6.01 -2.05
N GLY A 67 -13.79 -5.76 -2.50
CA GLY A 67 -13.49 -5.11 -3.77
C GLY A 67 -14.09 -5.83 -4.97
N GLU A 68 -14.15 -7.19 -4.95
CA GLU A 68 -14.75 -8.00 -6.01
C GLU A 68 -16.23 -7.65 -6.19
N ALA A 69 -17.02 -7.78 -5.14
CA ALA A 69 -18.46 -7.50 -5.19
C ALA A 69 -18.74 -6.06 -5.65
N ARG A 70 -17.91 -5.11 -5.21
CA ARG A 70 -18.06 -3.71 -5.57
C ARG A 70 -17.77 -3.47 -7.06
N LEU A 71 -16.66 -3.99 -7.59
CA LEU A 71 -16.33 -3.82 -9.01
C LEU A 71 -17.32 -4.56 -9.90
N HIS A 72 -17.71 -5.78 -9.52
CA HIS A 72 -18.73 -6.57 -10.21
C HIS A 72 -20.03 -5.81 -10.36
N GLY A 73 -20.63 -5.33 -9.26
CA GLY A 73 -21.89 -4.59 -9.30
C GLY A 73 -21.83 -3.28 -10.11
N MET A 74 -20.65 -2.64 -10.16
CA MET A 74 -20.45 -1.45 -10.98
C MET A 74 -20.37 -1.75 -12.48
N VAL A 75 -19.85 -2.92 -12.88
CA VAL A 75 -19.79 -3.34 -14.29
C VAL A 75 -21.11 -3.95 -14.73
N GLU A 76 -21.76 -4.76 -13.89
CA GLU A 76 -23.04 -5.41 -14.17
C GLU A 76 -24.13 -4.41 -14.58
N ASN A 77 -24.24 -3.32 -13.85
CA ASN A 77 -25.28 -2.31 -14.07
C ASN A 77 -24.80 -1.05 -14.82
N ARG A 78 -23.61 -1.12 -15.45
CA ARG A 78 -23.06 0.03 -16.15
C ARG A 78 -23.81 0.30 -17.45
N PRO A 79 -24.27 1.54 -17.70
CA PRO A 79 -24.72 1.95 -19.04
C PRO A 79 -23.53 1.99 -20.01
N ASP A 80 -23.83 2.14 -21.30
CA ASP A 80 -22.81 2.35 -22.32
C ASP A 80 -21.86 3.49 -21.92
N TRP A 81 -20.57 3.32 -22.18
CA TRP A 81 -19.56 4.26 -21.74
C TRP A 81 -19.42 5.42 -22.74
N CYS A 82 -19.97 6.59 -22.38
CA CYS A 82 -19.77 7.81 -23.15
C CYS A 82 -18.31 8.25 -23.06
N VAL A 83 -17.57 8.13 -24.18
CA VAL A 83 -16.14 8.44 -24.24
C VAL A 83 -15.81 9.79 -24.84
N SER A 84 -16.78 10.50 -25.40
CA SER A 84 -16.57 11.85 -25.95
C SER A 84 -16.79 12.96 -24.94
N ARG A 85 -16.00 14.02 -25.05
CA ARG A 85 -16.12 15.24 -24.25
C ARG A 85 -16.00 16.47 -25.13
N GLN A 86 -16.86 17.46 -24.90
CA GLN A 86 -16.82 18.78 -25.55
C GLN A 86 -15.86 19.67 -24.75
N ARG A 87 -14.54 19.47 -24.96
CA ARG A 87 -13.44 20.17 -24.29
C ARG A 87 -12.44 20.68 -25.31
N TYR A 88 -11.75 21.77 -24.99
CA TYR A 88 -10.61 22.27 -25.76
C TYR A 88 -9.28 21.58 -25.43
N TRP A 89 -9.21 20.94 -24.29
CA TRP A 89 -8.03 20.19 -23.81
C TRP A 89 -8.38 18.72 -23.63
N GLY A 90 -7.58 17.86 -24.22
CA GLY A 90 -7.69 16.40 -24.15
C GLY A 90 -7.21 15.75 -25.45
N VAL A 91 -7.11 14.43 -25.44
CA VAL A 91 -6.77 13.64 -26.64
C VAL A 91 -7.95 13.74 -27.64
N PRO A 92 -7.74 14.19 -28.87
CA PRO A 92 -8.81 14.32 -29.84
C PRO A 92 -9.34 12.98 -30.33
N ILE A 93 -10.63 12.91 -30.64
CA ILE A 93 -11.24 11.80 -31.33
C ILE A 93 -10.98 11.98 -32.83
N THR A 94 -10.02 11.22 -33.39
CA THR A 94 -9.53 11.40 -34.76
C THR A 94 -10.38 10.65 -35.79
N LEU A 95 -11.69 10.98 -35.84
CA LEU A 95 -12.67 10.31 -36.68
C LEU A 95 -13.30 11.29 -37.70
N PHE A 96 -13.71 10.73 -38.84
CA PHE A 96 -14.49 11.41 -39.86
C PHE A 96 -15.82 10.68 -40.03
N THR A 97 -16.93 11.44 -39.99
CA THR A 97 -18.28 10.89 -40.09
C THR A 97 -18.99 11.48 -41.34
N HIS A 98 -19.68 10.63 -42.07
CA HIS A 98 -20.43 11.05 -43.24
C HIS A 98 -21.59 11.97 -42.82
N LYS A 99 -21.70 13.13 -43.44
CA LYS A 99 -22.66 14.21 -43.10
C LYS A 99 -24.12 13.79 -43.08
N LYS A 100 -24.51 12.87 -43.95
CA LYS A 100 -25.92 12.42 -44.11
C LYS A 100 -26.24 11.20 -43.29
N THR A 101 -25.33 10.20 -43.25
CA THR A 101 -25.60 8.92 -42.59
C THR A 101 -25.05 8.81 -41.16
N GLY A 102 -24.06 9.64 -40.81
CA GLY A 102 -23.36 9.55 -39.55
C GLY A 102 -22.37 8.37 -39.46
N GLU A 103 -22.22 7.60 -40.52
CA GLU A 103 -21.30 6.47 -40.55
C GLU A 103 -19.84 6.92 -40.63
N LEU A 104 -18.96 6.07 -40.11
CA LEU A 104 -17.52 6.30 -40.19
C LEU A 104 -17.02 6.14 -41.64
N HIS A 105 -15.94 6.84 -41.96
CA HIS A 105 -15.29 6.69 -43.25
C HIS A 105 -14.79 5.26 -43.44
N PRO A 106 -14.96 4.62 -44.62
CA PRO A 106 -14.51 3.24 -44.86
C PRO A 106 -13.05 2.98 -44.49
N ASN A 107 -12.18 3.95 -44.73
CA ASN A 107 -10.75 3.87 -44.43
C ASN A 107 -10.40 4.46 -43.04
N THR A 108 -11.29 4.40 -42.04
CA THR A 108 -11.13 5.02 -40.72
C THR A 108 -9.81 4.64 -40.05
N LEU A 109 -9.38 3.37 -40.12
CA LEU A 109 -8.14 2.92 -39.46
C LEU A 109 -6.89 3.57 -40.07
N ASP A 110 -6.80 3.66 -41.40
CA ASP A 110 -5.69 4.40 -42.05
C ASP A 110 -5.71 5.88 -41.73
N LEU A 111 -6.87 6.50 -41.73
CA LEU A 111 -7.02 7.91 -41.40
C LEU A 111 -6.63 8.20 -39.94
N MET A 112 -6.97 7.33 -39.02
CA MET A 112 -6.55 7.46 -37.60
C MET A 112 -5.03 7.35 -37.48
N GLU A 113 -4.39 6.40 -38.16
CA GLU A 113 -2.92 6.26 -38.13
C GLU A 113 -2.24 7.51 -38.71
N ARG A 114 -2.70 8.01 -39.85
CA ARG A 114 -2.17 9.25 -40.44
C ARG A 114 -2.37 10.47 -39.54
N ALA A 115 -3.52 10.55 -38.86
CA ALA A 115 -3.76 11.58 -37.85
C ALA A 115 -2.84 11.44 -36.65
N ALA A 116 -2.64 10.23 -36.14
CA ALA A 116 -1.74 9.94 -35.03
C ALA A 116 -0.28 10.34 -35.33
N LEU A 117 0.25 9.98 -36.50
CA LEU A 117 1.59 10.38 -36.95
C LEU A 117 1.73 11.91 -37.06
N ARG A 118 0.66 12.61 -37.42
CA ARG A 118 0.66 14.08 -37.48
C ARG A 118 0.66 14.70 -36.09
N ILE A 119 -0.13 14.14 -35.17
CA ILE A 119 -0.18 14.54 -33.76
C ILE A 119 1.17 14.30 -33.07
N GLU A 120 1.82 13.17 -33.35
CA GLU A 120 3.13 12.85 -32.82
C GLU A 120 4.19 13.93 -33.15
N ARG A 121 4.09 14.54 -34.33
CA ARG A 121 5.03 15.57 -34.78
C ARG A 121 4.68 16.99 -34.33
N GLY A 122 3.39 17.32 -34.29
CA GLY A 122 2.86 18.68 -34.09
C GLY A 122 2.05 18.87 -32.81
N GLY A 123 1.91 17.84 -31.98
CA GLY A 123 1.02 17.89 -30.82
C GLY A 123 -0.45 17.78 -31.19
N ILE A 124 -1.33 17.86 -30.19
CA ILE A 124 -2.79 17.72 -30.38
C ILE A 124 -3.40 18.81 -31.27
N ASP A 125 -2.80 19.99 -31.28
CA ASP A 125 -3.27 21.11 -32.11
C ASP A 125 -3.23 20.78 -33.61
N ALA A 126 -2.30 19.92 -34.02
CA ALA A 126 -2.20 19.43 -35.40
C ALA A 126 -3.46 18.72 -35.90
N TRP A 127 -4.30 18.15 -35.02
CA TRP A 127 -5.61 17.62 -35.38
C TRP A 127 -6.62 18.74 -35.56
N PHE A 128 -6.66 19.72 -34.65
CA PHE A 128 -7.64 20.78 -34.70
C PHE A 128 -7.42 21.73 -35.89
N GLU A 129 -6.16 21.97 -36.23
CA GLU A 129 -5.77 22.79 -37.39
C GLU A 129 -5.89 22.06 -38.73
N LEU A 130 -5.98 20.73 -38.72
CA LEU A 130 -6.06 19.90 -39.93
C LEU A 130 -7.32 20.22 -40.74
N GLU A 131 -7.13 20.59 -42.00
CA GLU A 131 -8.23 20.65 -42.95
C GLU A 131 -8.61 19.26 -43.46
N PRO A 132 -9.90 18.85 -43.45
CA PRO A 132 -10.32 17.51 -43.84
C PRO A 132 -9.79 17.07 -45.21
N ALA A 133 -9.69 17.99 -46.18
CA ALA A 133 -9.20 17.71 -47.52
C ALA A 133 -7.75 17.19 -47.58
N GLU A 134 -6.94 17.51 -46.56
CA GLU A 134 -5.54 17.03 -46.49
C GLU A 134 -5.43 15.52 -46.28
N LEU A 135 -6.40 14.91 -45.60
CA LEU A 135 -6.46 13.46 -45.40
C LEU A 135 -7.45 12.77 -46.31
N LEU A 136 -8.60 13.38 -46.56
CA LEU A 136 -9.72 12.77 -47.31
C LEU A 136 -9.70 13.10 -48.81
N GLY A 137 -8.94 14.11 -49.25
CA GLY A 137 -8.96 14.52 -50.68
C GLY A 137 -10.35 14.91 -51.15
N ALA A 138 -10.86 14.24 -52.18
CA ALA A 138 -12.17 14.48 -52.78
C ALA A 138 -13.34 14.22 -51.83
N ASP A 139 -13.17 13.23 -50.94
CA ASP A 139 -14.24 12.81 -50.01
C ASP A 139 -14.54 13.83 -48.89
N ALA A 140 -13.68 14.85 -48.72
CA ALA A 140 -13.84 15.85 -47.71
C ALA A 140 -15.18 16.64 -47.76
N ALA A 141 -15.79 16.68 -48.99
CA ALA A 141 -17.09 17.35 -49.17
C ALA A 141 -18.24 16.61 -48.42
N ASP A 142 -18.14 15.31 -48.28
CA ASP A 142 -19.19 14.46 -47.71
C ASP A 142 -18.96 14.10 -46.22
N TYR A 143 -17.82 14.41 -45.62
CA TYR A 143 -17.47 14.04 -44.27
C TYR A 143 -17.22 15.25 -43.38
N ASP A 144 -17.59 15.08 -42.09
CA ASP A 144 -17.26 16.03 -41.02
C ASP A 144 -16.16 15.45 -40.14
N LYS A 145 -15.21 16.29 -39.73
CA LYS A 145 -14.16 15.97 -38.77
C LYS A 145 -14.72 16.08 -37.36
N ALA A 146 -14.51 15.04 -36.52
CA ALA A 146 -14.88 15.09 -35.11
C ALA A 146 -14.06 16.15 -34.35
N LYS A 147 -14.77 16.91 -33.49
CA LYS A 147 -14.19 18.03 -32.70
C LYS A 147 -14.10 17.71 -31.21
N ASP A 148 -14.62 16.55 -30.80
CA ASP A 148 -14.62 16.12 -29.42
C ASP A 148 -13.27 15.56 -29.00
N THR A 149 -13.01 15.60 -27.68
CA THR A 149 -11.87 14.93 -27.07
C THR A 149 -12.32 13.65 -26.36
N LEU A 150 -11.39 12.74 -26.10
CA LEU A 150 -11.64 11.54 -25.31
C LEU A 150 -11.87 11.89 -23.83
N ASP A 151 -12.64 11.06 -23.16
CA ASP A 151 -12.74 11.02 -21.70
C ASP A 151 -11.35 10.67 -21.12
N VAL A 152 -10.88 11.49 -20.19
CA VAL A 152 -9.60 11.26 -19.50
C VAL A 152 -9.51 9.88 -18.83
N TRP A 153 -10.63 9.27 -18.48
CA TRP A 153 -10.67 7.89 -17.98
C TRP A 153 -10.37 6.86 -19.07
N PHE A 154 -10.62 7.18 -20.34
CA PHE A 154 -10.18 6.37 -21.46
C PHE A 154 -8.65 6.47 -21.61
N ASP A 155 -8.10 7.69 -21.57
CA ASP A 155 -6.65 7.91 -21.67
C ASP A 155 -5.90 7.14 -20.59
N SER A 156 -6.29 7.30 -19.32
CA SER A 156 -5.70 6.56 -18.20
C SER A 156 -6.01 5.06 -18.25
N GLY A 157 -7.18 4.67 -18.77
CA GLY A 157 -7.60 3.27 -18.93
C GLY A 157 -6.73 2.48 -19.88
N THR A 158 -6.03 3.14 -20.82
CA THR A 158 -5.11 2.51 -21.79
C THR A 158 -3.66 2.46 -21.32
N THR A 159 -3.36 2.77 -20.04
CA THR A 159 -1.98 2.75 -19.48
C THR A 159 -1.30 1.39 -19.69
N HIS A 160 -2.03 0.29 -19.62
CA HIS A 160 -1.49 -1.05 -19.89
C HIS A 160 -0.91 -1.17 -21.30
N LEU A 161 -1.54 -0.56 -22.31
CA LEU A 161 -1.06 -0.53 -23.69
C LEU A 161 0.09 0.46 -23.88
N SER A 162 -0.07 1.69 -23.36
CA SER A 162 0.88 2.78 -23.61
C SER A 162 2.15 2.69 -22.76
N VAL A 163 2.14 1.95 -21.65
CA VAL A 163 3.26 1.82 -20.72
C VAL A 163 3.72 0.38 -20.58
N LEU A 164 2.86 -0.54 -20.11
CA LEU A 164 3.30 -1.90 -19.76
C LEU A 164 3.76 -2.68 -20.99
N GLU A 165 3.02 -2.63 -22.09
CA GLU A 165 3.38 -3.35 -23.32
C GLU A 165 4.53 -2.69 -24.10
N ARG A 166 4.80 -1.39 -23.87
CA ARG A 166 5.83 -0.66 -24.63
C ARG A 166 7.21 -0.65 -23.99
N ARG A 167 7.30 -0.93 -22.69
CA ARG A 167 8.56 -0.94 -21.96
C ARG A 167 9.06 -2.36 -21.75
N PRO A 168 10.25 -2.72 -22.28
CA PRO A 168 10.78 -4.08 -22.21
C PRO A 168 11.06 -4.57 -20.78
N GLU A 169 11.27 -3.65 -19.85
CA GLU A 169 11.45 -3.95 -18.42
C GLU A 169 10.15 -4.19 -17.65
N LEU A 170 8.99 -3.95 -18.27
CA LEU A 170 7.66 -4.17 -17.70
C LEU A 170 6.96 -5.34 -18.39
N HIS A 171 5.85 -5.79 -17.81
CA HIS A 171 5.04 -6.85 -18.40
C HIS A 171 3.54 -6.54 -18.28
N PHE A 172 2.76 -7.18 -19.13
CA PHE A 172 1.31 -7.15 -19.14
C PHE A 172 0.75 -8.59 -18.91
N PRO A 173 -0.30 -8.76 -18.08
CA PRO A 173 -0.94 -7.79 -17.19
C PRO A 173 -0.05 -7.34 -16.01
N ALA A 174 -0.33 -6.17 -15.39
CA ALA A 174 0.32 -5.74 -14.16
C ALA A 174 0.05 -6.74 -13.02
N ASP A 175 0.99 -6.92 -12.11
CA ASP A 175 0.77 -7.78 -10.94
C ASP A 175 -0.22 -7.16 -9.96
N LEU A 176 -0.17 -5.84 -9.78
CA LEU A 176 -1.01 -5.13 -8.82
C LEU A 176 -1.36 -3.71 -9.31
N TYR A 177 -2.66 -3.35 -9.24
CA TYR A 177 -3.11 -1.96 -9.23
C TYR A 177 -3.45 -1.59 -7.79
N LEU A 178 -2.98 -0.41 -7.35
CA LEU A 178 -3.14 0.08 -5.97
C LEU A 178 -3.69 1.51 -6.01
N GLU A 179 -4.90 1.71 -5.46
CA GLU A 179 -5.56 3.02 -5.40
C GLU A 179 -6.64 3.07 -4.30
N GLY A 180 -7.24 4.24 -4.13
CA GLY A 180 -8.36 4.46 -3.23
C GLY A 180 -9.67 3.78 -3.69
N SER A 181 -10.59 3.63 -2.75
CA SER A 181 -11.86 2.95 -2.97
C SER A 181 -12.78 3.63 -4.00
N ASP A 182 -12.57 4.90 -4.33
CA ASP A 182 -13.28 5.62 -5.40
C ASP A 182 -12.91 5.12 -6.79
N GLN A 183 -11.75 4.50 -6.97
CA GLN A 183 -11.26 4.02 -8.26
C GLN A 183 -11.97 2.78 -8.80
N HIS A 184 -12.81 2.13 -7.99
CA HIS A 184 -13.74 1.12 -8.52
C HIS A 184 -14.71 1.71 -9.57
N ARG A 185 -15.03 3.01 -9.47
CA ARG A 185 -15.80 3.75 -10.48
C ARG A 185 -14.92 4.63 -11.37
N GLY A 186 -13.63 4.56 -11.25
CA GLY A 186 -12.66 5.32 -12.02
C GLY A 186 -11.69 4.39 -12.76
N TRP A 187 -10.40 4.50 -12.43
CA TRP A 187 -9.31 3.85 -13.16
C TRP A 187 -9.37 2.32 -13.17
N PHE A 188 -9.77 1.68 -12.08
CA PHE A 188 -9.93 0.22 -12.07
C PHE A 188 -10.93 -0.25 -13.12
N GLN A 189 -12.09 0.41 -13.19
CA GLN A 189 -13.14 0.06 -14.13
C GLN A 189 -12.79 0.45 -15.57
N SER A 190 -12.26 1.65 -15.81
CA SER A 190 -11.91 2.09 -17.17
C SER A 190 -10.78 1.26 -17.76
N SER A 191 -9.75 0.93 -16.97
CA SER A 191 -8.66 0.03 -17.39
C SER A 191 -9.16 -1.37 -17.72
N LEU A 192 -10.04 -1.94 -16.88
CA LEU A 192 -10.63 -3.26 -17.13
C LEU A 192 -11.39 -3.27 -18.44
N LEU A 193 -12.30 -2.33 -18.64
CA LEU A 193 -13.14 -2.28 -19.85
C LEU A 193 -12.31 -2.05 -21.12
N ALA A 194 -11.35 -1.13 -21.07
CA ALA A 194 -10.45 -0.86 -22.19
C ALA A 194 -9.61 -2.11 -22.54
N SER A 195 -9.02 -2.77 -21.54
CA SER A 195 -8.21 -3.96 -21.77
C SER A 195 -9.02 -5.16 -22.27
N VAL A 196 -10.17 -5.43 -21.66
CA VAL A 196 -11.05 -6.52 -22.11
C VAL A 196 -11.55 -6.28 -23.54
N ALA A 197 -11.89 -5.04 -23.89
CA ALA A 197 -12.29 -4.71 -25.27
C ALA A 197 -11.16 -4.90 -26.28
N MET A 198 -9.91 -4.60 -25.93
CA MET A 198 -8.77 -4.65 -26.84
C MET A 198 -7.98 -5.95 -26.80
N ARG A 199 -7.88 -6.61 -25.65
CA ARG A 199 -7.02 -7.78 -25.39
C ARG A 199 -7.78 -9.02 -24.93
N GLY A 200 -9.04 -8.91 -24.56
CA GLY A 200 -9.84 -10.01 -24.02
C GLY A 200 -9.47 -10.44 -22.60
N VAL A 201 -8.60 -9.69 -21.91
CA VAL A 201 -8.17 -10.03 -20.54
C VAL A 201 -8.09 -8.77 -19.67
N ALA A 202 -8.16 -8.96 -18.35
CA ALA A 202 -7.96 -7.86 -17.39
C ALA A 202 -6.51 -7.31 -17.46
N PRO A 203 -6.29 -6.00 -17.23
CA PRO A 203 -4.96 -5.40 -17.31
C PRO A 203 -4.11 -5.60 -16.05
N TYR A 204 -4.65 -6.23 -15.03
CA TYR A 204 -4.03 -6.50 -13.73
C TYR A 204 -4.46 -7.85 -13.19
N LYS A 205 -3.59 -8.46 -12.36
CA LYS A 205 -3.85 -9.72 -11.66
C LYS A 205 -4.47 -9.50 -10.29
N GLY A 206 -4.19 -8.35 -9.66
CA GLY A 206 -4.68 -7.99 -8.34
C GLY A 206 -5.05 -6.52 -8.21
N LEU A 207 -6.01 -6.26 -7.31
CA LEU A 207 -6.40 -4.92 -6.89
C LEU A 207 -6.22 -4.77 -5.39
N LEU A 208 -5.41 -3.79 -4.97
CA LEU A 208 -5.34 -3.36 -3.58
C LEU A 208 -6.05 -2.02 -3.44
N THR A 209 -6.98 -1.97 -2.50
CA THR A 209 -7.84 -0.79 -2.30
C THR A 209 -7.65 -0.24 -0.90
N HIS A 210 -7.33 1.04 -0.79
CA HIS A 210 -7.24 1.74 0.49
C HIS A 210 -8.38 2.73 0.71
N GLY A 211 -8.62 3.06 1.99
CA GLY A 211 -9.53 4.11 2.41
C GLY A 211 -8.94 5.51 2.28
N PHE A 212 -9.66 6.50 2.78
CA PHE A 212 -9.22 7.91 2.77
C PHE A 212 -8.61 8.31 4.11
N THR A 213 -7.75 9.31 4.04
CA THR A 213 -7.23 9.98 5.22
C THR A 213 -8.27 10.91 5.80
N VAL A 214 -8.54 10.78 7.12
CA VAL A 214 -9.52 11.58 7.84
C VAL A 214 -8.87 12.29 9.03
N ASP A 215 -9.49 13.39 9.48
CA ASP A 215 -9.04 14.12 10.67
C ASP A 215 -9.41 13.35 11.98
N ALA A 216 -9.04 13.91 13.12
CA ALA A 216 -9.33 13.32 14.44
C ALA A 216 -10.83 13.12 14.72
N GLN A 217 -11.71 13.78 13.99
CA GLN A 217 -13.17 13.64 14.08
C GLN A 217 -13.76 12.72 13.02
N GLY A 218 -12.93 12.01 12.25
CA GLY A 218 -13.35 11.13 11.18
C GLY A 218 -13.86 11.83 9.92
N ARG A 219 -13.56 13.14 9.75
CA ARG A 219 -14.01 13.91 8.57
C ARG A 219 -12.94 13.85 7.48
N LYS A 220 -13.39 13.65 6.24
CA LYS A 220 -12.50 13.67 5.07
C LYS A 220 -11.71 14.98 5.00
N MET A 221 -10.42 14.88 4.82
CA MET A 221 -9.55 16.06 4.66
C MET A 221 -9.81 16.79 3.36
N SER A 222 -9.96 18.11 3.43
CA SER A 222 -10.09 18.94 2.28
C SER A 222 -9.49 20.34 2.49
N LYS A 223 -8.93 20.93 1.45
CA LYS A 223 -8.39 22.30 1.52
C LYS A 223 -9.45 23.31 1.92
N SER A 224 -10.71 23.11 1.51
CA SER A 224 -11.82 23.99 1.82
C SER A 224 -12.24 23.96 3.29
N GLN A 225 -11.95 22.88 4.00
CA GLN A 225 -12.23 22.74 5.45
C GLN A 225 -11.03 23.12 6.32
N GLY A 226 -9.85 23.32 5.73
CA GLY A 226 -8.64 23.69 6.47
C GLY A 226 -8.07 22.58 7.37
N ASN A 227 -8.57 21.34 7.27
CA ASN A 227 -8.19 20.20 8.12
C ASN A 227 -7.12 19.30 7.48
N VAL A 228 -6.42 19.77 6.45
CA VAL A 228 -5.40 19.00 5.75
C VAL A 228 -4.10 18.98 6.55
N VAL A 229 -3.61 17.77 6.85
CA VAL A 229 -2.25 17.56 7.35
C VAL A 229 -1.34 17.33 6.14
N ALA A 230 -0.53 18.33 5.81
CA ALA A 230 0.40 18.22 4.68
C ALA A 230 1.55 17.26 5.04
N PRO A 231 1.84 16.23 4.20
CA PRO A 231 2.93 15.28 4.45
C PRO A 231 4.28 15.98 4.71
N GLN A 232 4.56 17.05 3.98
CA GLN A 232 5.79 17.83 4.12
C GLN A 232 5.98 18.43 5.52
N LYS A 233 4.89 18.87 6.18
CA LYS A 233 4.93 19.36 7.56
C LYS A 233 5.37 18.26 8.52
N VAL A 234 4.84 17.03 8.33
CA VAL A 234 5.22 15.88 9.16
C VAL A 234 6.67 15.48 8.91
N VAL A 235 7.08 15.40 7.66
CA VAL A 235 8.48 15.06 7.26
C VAL A 235 9.46 16.04 7.86
N ASN A 236 9.18 17.35 7.81
CA ASN A 236 10.06 18.38 8.34
C ASN A 236 10.16 18.37 9.87
N SER A 237 9.13 17.91 10.59
CA SER A 237 9.09 17.94 12.06
C SER A 237 9.46 16.60 12.71
N LEU A 238 9.08 15.47 12.13
CA LEU A 238 9.22 14.13 12.71
C LEU A 238 10.09 13.19 11.85
N GLY A 239 10.36 13.55 10.60
CA GLY A 239 11.07 12.72 9.65
C GLY A 239 10.17 11.85 8.79
N ALA A 240 10.70 11.45 7.62
CA ALA A 240 9.97 10.64 6.65
C ALA A 240 9.61 9.25 7.20
N ASP A 241 10.50 8.64 7.97
CA ASP A 241 10.28 7.29 8.52
C ASP A 241 9.12 7.24 9.53
N VAL A 242 8.88 8.30 10.30
CA VAL A 242 7.70 8.38 11.19
C VAL A 242 6.40 8.45 10.40
N LEU A 243 6.38 9.22 9.30
CA LEU A 243 5.23 9.26 8.39
C LEU A 243 4.97 7.90 7.74
N ARG A 244 6.02 7.24 7.24
CA ARG A 244 5.94 5.90 6.66
C ARG A 244 5.47 4.86 7.68
N LEU A 245 5.95 4.95 8.91
CA LEU A 245 5.54 4.08 10.00
C LEU A 245 4.06 4.25 10.34
N TRP A 246 3.55 5.50 10.36
CA TRP A 246 2.12 5.74 10.55
C TRP A 246 1.28 5.09 9.45
N VAL A 247 1.67 5.23 8.19
CA VAL A 247 0.98 4.58 7.05
C VAL A 247 0.96 3.05 7.22
N ALA A 248 2.12 2.46 7.55
CA ALA A 248 2.22 1.01 7.72
C ALA A 248 1.48 0.50 8.97
N ALA A 249 1.46 1.29 10.06
CA ALA A 249 0.82 0.91 11.31
C ALA A 249 -0.71 1.02 11.28
N THR A 250 -1.27 1.70 10.28
CA THR A 250 -2.72 1.88 10.15
C THR A 250 -3.31 0.79 9.25
N ASP A 251 -4.47 0.25 9.63
CA ASP A 251 -5.21 -0.62 8.72
C ASP A 251 -5.83 0.21 7.59
N TYR A 252 -5.16 0.20 6.44
CA TYR A 252 -5.53 0.99 5.26
C TYR A 252 -6.82 0.54 4.59
N ARG A 253 -7.38 -0.64 4.94
CA ARG A 253 -8.63 -1.18 4.36
C ARG A 253 -9.85 -0.33 4.72
N GLY A 254 -9.75 0.47 5.79
CA GLY A 254 -10.73 1.47 6.19
C GLY A 254 -10.20 2.90 6.07
N GLU A 255 -10.88 3.85 6.70
CA GLU A 255 -10.42 5.23 6.79
C GLU A 255 -9.25 5.36 7.75
N MET A 256 -8.24 6.15 7.37
CA MET A 256 -7.01 6.34 8.12
C MET A 256 -7.02 7.65 8.87
N GLY A 257 -7.19 7.59 10.20
CA GLY A 257 -7.15 8.77 11.05
C GLY A 257 -5.71 9.33 11.19
N VAL A 258 -5.56 10.65 11.09
CA VAL A 258 -4.30 11.34 11.38
C VAL A 258 -4.53 12.54 12.30
N SER A 259 -3.69 12.65 13.32
CA SER A 259 -3.63 13.79 14.23
C SER A 259 -2.22 13.94 14.80
N ASP A 260 -1.91 15.09 15.37
CA ASP A 260 -0.62 15.32 16.04
C ASP A 260 -0.36 14.31 17.17
N GLU A 261 -1.41 13.89 17.88
CA GLU A 261 -1.30 12.88 18.94
C GLU A 261 -0.94 11.50 18.37
N ILE A 262 -1.61 11.05 17.30
CA ILE A 262 -1.31 9.79 16.63
C ILE A 262 0.13 9.80 16.12
N LEU A 263 0.55 10.89 15.48
CA LEU A 263 1.91 11.02 14.96
C LEU A 263 2.98 11.03 16.06
N LYS A 264 2.70 11.64 17.22
CA LYS A 264 3.58 11.56 18.39
C LYS A 264 3.74 10.13 18.92
N ARG A 265 2.64 9.37 19.02
CA ARG A 265 2.69 7.94 19.40
C ARG A 265 3.51 7.12 18.39
N MET A 266 3.41 7.42 17.10
CA MET A 266 4.25 6.77 16.08
C MET A 266 5.73 7.14 16.24
N ALA A 267 6.03 8.39 16.58
CA ALA A 267 7.40 8.82 16.88
C ALA A 267 7.98 8.10 18.12
N ASP A 268 7.15 7.81 19.14
CA ASP A 268 7.57 7.03 20.30
C ASP A 268 7.87 5.57 19.92
N SER A 269 7.01 4.95 19.12
CA SER A 269 7.23 3.60 18.60
C SER A 269 8.48 3.52 17.71
N TYR A 270 8.67 4.49 16.82
CA TYR A 270 9.88 4.63 16.00
C TYR A 270 11.14 4.71 16.87
N ARG A 271 11.13 5.55 17.92
CA ARG A 271 12.27 5.67 18.84
C ARG A 271 12.62 4.37 19.54
N ARG A 272 11.63 3.56 19.92
CA ARG A 272 11.87 2.24 20.52
C ARG A 272 12.59 1.30 19.54
N MET A 273 12.10 1.17 18.32
CA MET A 273 12.74 0.34 17.29
C MET A 273 14.16 0.82 16.98
N ARG A 274 14.35 2.14 16.79
CA ARG A 274 15.66 2.74 16.52
C ARG A 274 16.62 2.56 17.70
N ASN A 275 16.17 2.70 18.92
CA ASN A 275 16.99 2.50 20.12
C ASN A 275 17.40 1.04 20.29
N THR A 276 16.53 0.07 19.96
CA THR A 276 16.91 -1.34 19.94
C THR A 276 18.02 -1.60 18.92
N ALA A 277 17.86 -1.11 17.69
CA ALA A 277 18.91 -1.25 16.67
C ALA A 277 20.23 -0.57 17.09
N ARG A 278 20.14 0.62 17.69
CA ARG A 278 21.32 1.34 18.22
C ARG A 278 22.02 0.57 19.33
N PHE A 279 21.27 -0.06 20.23
CA PHE A 279 21.83 -0.89 21.29
C PHE A 279 22.57 -2.10 20.72
N LEU A 280 21.96 -2.78 19.76
CA LEU A 280 22.56 -3.93 19.06
C LEU A 280 23.87 -3.51 18.36
N LEU A 281 23.83 -2.41 17.58
CA LEU A 281 25.03 -1.88 16.90
C LEU A 281 26.16 -1.55 17.88
N ALA A 282 25.85 -0.86 19.00
CA ALA A 282 26.86 -0.46 19.96
C ALA A 282 27.55 -1.67 20.63
N ASN A 283 26.82 -2.76 20.82
CA ASN A 283 27.37 -4.00 21.42
C ASN A 283 28.09 -4.91 20.39
N LEU A 284 28.01 -4.56 19.10
CA LEU A 284 28.79 -5.20 18.04
C LEU A 284 30.12 -4.52 17.76
N ASP A 285 30.51 -3.50 18.55
CA ASP A 285 31.81 -2.87 18.44
C ASP A 285 32.94 -3.89 18.61
N GLY A 286 33.87 -3.92 17.64
CA GLY A 286 34.96 -4.88 17.59
C GLY A 286 34.53 -6.34 17.32
N PHE A 287 33.29 -6.57 16.82
CA PHE A 287 32.85 -7.86 16.34
C PHE A 287 33.01 -7.94 14.80
N ASP A 288 33.76 -8.90 14.35
CA ASP A 288 33.89 -9.28 12.94
C ASP A 288 33.15 -10.61 12.72
N PRO A 289 32.05 -10.64 11.98
CA PRO A 289 31.28 -11.88 11.78
C PRO A 289 32.10 -13.02 11.15
N ALA A 290 33.09 -12.70 10.32
CA ALA A 290 33.93 -13.73 9.68
C ALA A 290 34.92 -14.40 10.65
N GLN A 291 35.34 -13.70 11.71
CA GLN A 291 36.34 -14.20 12.66
C GLN A 291 35.75 -14.59 14.01
N HIS A 292 34.68 -13.93 14.45
CA HIS A 292 34.19 -13.99 15.82
C HIS A 292 32.84 -14.70 15.96
N ALA A 293 32.16 -15.03 14.85
CA ALA A 293 30.88 -15.72 14.91
C ALA A 293 31.04 -17.11 15.58
N VAL A 294 30.16 -17.35 16.53
CA VAL A 294 30.09 -18.63 17.23
C VAL A 294 29.08 -19.54 16.52
N PRO A 295 29.45 -20.75 16.11
CA PRO A 295 28.52 -21.67 15.48
C PRO A 295 27.38 -22.03 16.43
N PRO A 296 26.15 -22.30 15.92
CA PRO A 296 24.94 -22.48 16.72
C PRO A 296 25.06 -23.48 17.86
N GLU A 297 25.74 -24.60 17.63
CA GLU A 297 25.94 -25.68 18.62
C GLU A 297 26.85 -25.27 19.78
N ARG A 298 27.63 -24.22 19.64
CA ARG A 298 28.50 -23.66 20.68
C ARG A 298 27.94 -22.38 21.33
N MET A 299 26.84 -21.84 20.81
CA MET A 299 26.19 -20.68 21.38
C MET A 299 25.48 -21.04 22.69
N LEU A 300 25.38 -20.09 23.61
CA LEU A 300 24.62 -20.26 24.84
C LEU A 300 23.12 -20.37 24.53
N ALA A 301 22.39 -21.11 25.35
CA ALA A 301 20.98 -21.44 25.11
C ALA A 301 20.08 -20.21 24.90
N LEU A 302 20.23 -19.19 25.75
CA LEU A 302 19.46 -17.92 25.60
C LEU A 302 19.75 -17.20 24.28
N ASP A 303 20.99 -17.26 23.79
CA ASP A 303 21.39 -16.63 22.53
C ASP A 303 20.82 -17.40 21.33
N ARG A 304 20.81 -18.75 21.40
CA ARG A 304 20.15 -19.60 20.40
C ARG A 304 18.64 -19.36 20.35
N TRP A 305 18.00 -19.26 21.52
CA TRP A 305 16.59 -18.90 21.61
C TRP A 305 16.30 -17.54 20.95
N ALA A 306 17.13 -16.54 21.19
CA ALA A 306 16.92 -15.21 20.63
C ALA A 306 16.98 -15.21 19.08
N VAL A 307 17.90 -16.01 18.49
CA VAL A 307 17.98 -16.18 17.03
C VAL A 307 16.78 -16.95 16.49
N ASP A 308 16.35 -18.05 17.17
CA ASP A 308 15.16 -18.81 16.78
C ASP A 308 13.87 -17.96 16.90
N ARG A 309 13.77 -17.14 17.95
CA ARG A 309 12.63 -16.20 18.08
C ARG A 309 12.59 -15.19 16.93
N ALA A 310 13.75 -14.66 16.51
CA ALA A 310 13.84 -13.80 15.34
C ALA A 310 13.49 -14.54 14.04
N ARG A 311 13.88 -15.82 13.90
CA ARG A 311 13.51 -16.67 12.76
C ARG A 311 11.99 -16.84 12.66
N ARG A 312 11.34 -17.23 13.75
CA ARG A 312 9.87 -17.36 13.80
C ARG A 312 9.17 -16.04 13.48
N LEU A 313 9.69 -14.92 14.01
CA LEU A 313 9.19 -13.62 13.69
C LEU A 313 9.34 -13.26 12.19
N GLN A 314 10.47 -13.61 11.57
CA GLN A 314 10.66 -13.38 10.15
C GLN A 314 9.63 -14.13 9.29
N GLU A 315 9.31 -15.37 9.64
CA GLU A 315 8.26 -16.15 8.95
C GLU A 315 6.90 -15.48 9.06
N GLU A 316 6.53 -15.02 10.25
CA GLU A 316 5.29 -14.28 10.49
C GLU A 316 5.24 -12.94 9.73
N ILE A 317 6.38 -12.25 9.59
CA ILE A 317 6.50 -11.00 8.83
C ILE A 317 6.35 -11.25 7.33
N LEU A 318 6.98 -12.32 6.81
CA LEU A 318 6.87 -12.70 5.40
C LEU A 318 5.42 -12.99 5.02
N GLU A 319 4.72 -13.79 5.82
CA GLU A 319 3.30 -14.08 5.61
C GLU A 319 2.47 -12.79 5.62
N ALA A 320 2.74 -11.87 6.56
CA ALA A 320 2.02 -10.60 6.63
C ALA A 320 2.31 -9.68 5.42
N TYR A 321 3.53 -9.72 4.85
CA TYR A 321 3.85 -9.01 3.60
C TYR A 321 3.10 -9.61 2.42
N ASP A 322 3.03 -10.94 2.29
CA ASP A 322 2.31 -11.61 1.21
C ASP A 322 0.81 -11.31 1.22
N GLN A 323 0.27 -11.06 2.41
CA GLN A 323 -1.13 -10.71 2.61
C GLN A 323 -1.39 -9.19 2.64
N TYR A 324 -0.37 -8.35 2.47
CA TYR A 324 -0.43 -6.89 2.61
C TYR A 324 -0.96 -6.39 3.97
N LEU A 325 -0.66 -7.11 5.06
CA LEU A 325 -1.08 -6.80 6.43
C LEU A 325 -0.01 -5.98 7.18
N PHE A 326 0.33 -4.80 6.67
CA PHE A 326 1.45 -3.99 7.17
C PHE A 326 1.29 -3.58 8.64
N HIS A 327 0.07 -3.35 9.11
CA HIS A 327 -0.20 -3.03 10.52
C HIS A 327 0.19 -4.17 11.47
N LEU A 328 0.08 -5.42 11.04
CA LEU A 328 0.57 -6.57 11.82
C LEU A 328 2.10 -6.62 11.85
N ILE A 329 2.76 -6.28 10.74
CA ILE A 329 4.23 -6.20 10.69
C ILE A 329 4.73 -5.18 11.70
N TYR A 330 4.14 -3.98 11.71
CA TYR A 330 4.45 -2.95 12.70
C TYR A 330 4.30 -3.48 14.13
N GLN A 331 3.16 -4.09 14.48
CA GLN A 331 2.88 -4.61 15.81
C GLN A 331 3.89 -5.66 16.23
N LYS A 332 4.17 -6.62 15.35
CA LYS A 332 5.12 -7.70 15.59
C LYS A 332 6.54 -7.20 15.83
N ILE A 333 7.05 -6.30 14.98
CA ILE A 333 8.40 -5.70 15.15
C ILE A 333 8.45 -4.85 16.42
N HIS A 334 7.42 -4.05 16.68
CA HIS A 334 7.37 -3.21 17.89
C HIS A 334 7.38 -4.08 19.17
N ASN A 335 6.60 -5.17 19.21
CA ASN A 335 6.57 -6.09 20.34
C ASN A 335 7.90 -6.82 20.50
N PHE A 336 8.50 -7.28 19.42
CA PHE A 336 9.83 -7.89 19.46
C PHE A 336 10.87 -6.93 20.05
N CYS A 337 10.91 -5.68 19.59
CA CYS A 337 11.84 -4.70 20.12
C CYS A 337 11.60 -4.35 21.60
N SER A 338 10.33 -4.30 22.01
CA SER A 338 9.95 -3.84 23.35
C SER A 338 9.99 -4.97 24.38
N VAL A 339 9.46 -6.13 24.01
CA VAL A 339 9.26 -7.26 24.93
C VAL A 339 10.41 -8.28 24.78
N ASP A 340 10.53 -8.91 23.63
CA ASP A 340 11.51 -10.00 23.45
C ASP A 340 12.95 -9.48 23.62
N MET A 341 13.26 -8.35 23.00
CA MET A 341 14.60 -7.74 23.11
C MET A 341 14.73 -6.85 24.35
N GLY A 342 13.91 -5.82 24.47
CA GLY A 342 14.12 -4.77 25.45
C GLY A 342 13.94 -5.21 26.90
N SER A 343 12.86 -5.93 27.21
CA SER A 343 12.54 -6.32 28.59
C SER A 343 13.05 -7.73 28.97
N LEU A 344 13.64 -8.46 28.03
CA LEU A 344 14.14 -9.82 28.33
C LEU A 344 15.59 -9.99 27.84
N TYR A 345 15.81 -10.23 26.55
CA TYR A 345 17.10 -10.68 26.04
C TYR A 345 18.23 -9.69 26.33
N LEU A 346 18.07 -8.42 25.93
CA LEU A 346 19.11 -7.41 26.09
C LEU A 346 19.31 -7.04 27.55
N ASP A 347 18.28 -7.15 28.38
CA ASP A 347 18.40 -6.91 29.81
C ASP A 347 19.26 -7.98 30.50
N ILE A 348 19.01 -9.26 30.20
CA ILE A 348 19.77 -10.38 30.79
C ILE A 348 21.23 -10.38 30.33
N ILE A 349 21.51 -10.08 29.07
CA ILE A 349 22.87 -10.19 28.53
C ILE A 349 23.78 -9.00 28.87
N LYS A 350 23.26 -7.94 29.49
CA LYS A 350 24.06 -6.72 29.82
C LYS A 350 25.35 -7.08 30.58
N ASP A 351 25.22 -7.85 31.64
CA ASP A 351 26.38 -8.20 32.48
C ASP A 351 27.42 -8.96 31.67
N ARG A 352 27.00 -9.91 30.84
CA ARG A 352 27.93 -10.64 29.97
C ARG A 352 28.64 -9.71 29.00
N GLN A 353 27.93 -8.74 28.40
CA GLN A 353 28.51 -7.83 27.42
C GLN A 353 29.53 -6.85 28.04
N TYR A 354 29.32 -6.45 29.28
CA TYR A 354 30.14 -5.40 29.91
C TYR A 354 31.22 -5.93 30.86
N THR A 355 31.02 -7.12 31.44
CA THR A 355 31.92 -7.63 32.49
C THR A 355 32.80 -8.80 32.05
N THR A 356 32.46 -9.51 30.97
CA THR A 356 33.26 -10.65 30.50
C THR A 356 34.38 -10.22 29.54
N GLY A 357 35.42 -11.05 29.48
CA GLY A 357 36.54 -10.82 28.56
C GLY A 357 36.11 -10.70 27.09
N ARG A 358 36.83 -9.90 26.34
CA ARG A 358 36.50 -9.54 24.94
C ARG A 358 36.27 -10.77 24.06
N ASP A 359 37.09 -11.82 24.24
CA ASP A 359 37.08 -13.03 23.42
C ASP A 359 36.43 -14.23 24.15
N SER A 360 35.73 -13.96 25.27
CA SER A 360 35.00 -15.02 25.96
C SER A 360 33.85 -15.55 25.10
N ILE A 361 33.61 -16.86 25.21
CA ILE A 361 32.49 -17.52 24.51
C ILE A 361 31.16 -16.87 24.88
N ALA A 362 30.99 -16.44 26.11
CA ALA A 362 29.78 -15.81 26.62
C ALA A 362 29.49 -14.48 25.91
N ARG A 363 30.52 -13.65 25.68
CA ARG A 363 30.38 -12.38 24.95
C ARG A 363 30.20 -12.61 23.45
N ARG A 364 31.03 -13.47 22.84
CA ARG A 364 30.98 -13.75 21.40
C ARG A 364 29.67 -14.44 20.99
N SER A 365 29.12 -15.34 21.84
CA SER A 365 27.81 -15.96 21.61
C SER A 365 26.69 -14.90 21.53
N ALA A 366 26.62 -13.99 22.49
CA ALA A 366 25.64 -12.92 22.49
C ALA A 366 25.85 -11.93 21.31
N GLN A 367 27.11 -11.60 20.97
CA GLN A 367 27.40 -10.76 19.78
C GLN A 367 26.96 -11.44 18.49
N THR A 368 27.15 -12.75 18.37
CA THR A 368 26.68 -13.53 17.22
C THR A 368 25.15 -13.47 17.10
N ALA A 369 24.42 -13.67 18.21
CA ALA A 369 22.98 -13.57 18.21
C ALA A 369 22.50 -12.13 17.83
N MET A 370 23.11 -11.10 18.44
CA MET A 370 22.80 -9.71 18.14
C MET A 370 23.07 -9.38 16.66
N HIS A 371 24.14 -9.90 16.08
CA HIS A 371 24.44 -9.71 14.65
C HIS A 371 23.34 -10.34 13.77
N HIS A 372 22.98 -11.61 14.00
CA HIS A 372 21.90 -12.27 13.25
C HIS A 372 20.57 -11.51 13.37
N ILE A 373 20.21 -11.10 14.58
CA ILE A 373 18.97 -10.35 14.83
C ILE A 373 18.99 -9.00 14.09
N LEU A 374 20.10 -8.27 14.14
CA LEU A 374 20.18 -6.95 13.52
C LEU A 374 20.22 -7.03 11.99
N GLU A 375 20.87 -8.06 11.41
CA GLU A 375 20.83 -8.35 9.97
C GLU A 375 19.39 -8.59 9.48
N ALA A 376 18.63 -9.42 10.23
CA ALA A 376 17.23 -9.69 9.92
C ALA A 376 16.35 -8.45 10.12
N MET A 377 16.46 -7.79 11.28
CA MET A 377 15.67 -6.60 11.63
C MET A 377 15.86 -5.46 10.63
N THR A 378 17.09 -5.24 10.15
CA THR A 378 17.36 -4.21 9.15
C THR A 378 16.57 -4.43 7.87
N ARG A 379 16.44 -5.69 7.43
CA ARG A 379 15.65 -6.06 6.23
C ARG A 379 14.15 -6.02 6.49
N TRP A 380 13.68 -6.40 7.69
CA TRP A 380 12.26 -6.26 8.04
C TRP A 380 11.80 -4.80 8.02
N LEU A 381 12.68 -3.90 8.48
CA LEU A 381 12.41 -2.47 8.56
C LEU A 381 12.54 -1.75 7.21
N ALA A 382 13.36 -2.24 6.29
CA ALA A 382 13.71 -1.55 5.04
C ALA A 382 12.48 -1.11 4.22
N PRO A 383 11.43 -1.91 4.01
CA PRO A 383 10.25 -1.48 3.27
C PRO A 383 9.46 -0.36 3.95
N ILE A 384 9.56 -0.21 5.28
CA ILE A 384 8.79 0.75 6.09
C ILE A 384 9.66 1.92 6.54
N LEU A 385 10.71 1.64 7.30
CA LEU A 385 11.67 2.63 7.85
C LEU A 385 12.90 2.70 6.94
N SER A 386 12.70 3.09 5.70
CA SER A 386 13.67 2.97 4.63
C SER A 386 14.99 3.72 4.90
N PHE A 387 14.91 4.93 5.45
CA PHE A 387 16.09 5.74 5.74
C PHE A 387 16.86 5.19 6.95
N THR A 388 16.14 4.78 7.98
CA THR A 388 16.74 4.19 9.19
C THR A 388 17.38 2.85 8.89
N ALA A 389 16.75 2.01 8.08
CA ALA A 389 17.30 0.71 7.68
C ALA A 389 18.60 0.88 6.89
N GLU A 390 18.67 1.84 5.98
CA GLU A 390 19.89 2.16 5.24
C GLU A 390 20.99 2.73 6.15
N GLU A 391 20.63 3.54 7.16
CA GLU A 391 21.56 4.02 8.19
C GLU A 391 22.14 2.84 9.00
N ILE A 392 21.29 1.91 9.44
CA ILE A 392 21.72 0.70 10.15
C ILE A 392 22.63 -0.13 9.26
N TRP A 393 22.24 -0.36 8.01
CA TRP A 393 23.00 -1.15 7.04
C TRP A 393 24.44 -0.68 6.89
N ARG A 394 24.66 0.61 6.77
CA ARG A 394 25.99 1.21 6.63
C ARG A 394 26.88 1.08 7.86
N ASN A 395 26.29 0.84 9.02
CA ASN A 395 27.00 0.74 10.29
C ASN A 395 27.09 -0.72 10.84
N LEU A 396 26.49 -1.69 10.17
CA LEU A 396 26.62 -3.10 10.52
C LEU A 396 28.05 -3.60 10.25
N PRO A 397 28.65 -4.44 11.12
CA PRO A 397 29.95 -5.02 10.88
C PRO A 397 29.94 -6.07 9.75
N GLY A 398 31.09 -6.29 9.10
CA GLY A 398 31.28 -7.25 8.01
C GLY A 398 31.21 -6.61 6.62
N GLU A 399 31.63 -7.38 5.60
CA GLU A 399 31.52 -6.98 4.20
C GLU A 399 30.07 -7.01 3.73
N ARG A 400 29.65 -5.99 2.99
CA ARG A 400 28.27 -5.87 2.53
C ARG A 400 28.14 -5.08 1.24
N GLY A 401 27.02 -5.27 0.54
CA GLY A 401 26.66 -4.52 -0.64
C GLY A 401 26.36 -3.04 -0.34
N PRO A 402 26.22 -2.21 -1.37
CA PRO A 402 26.12 -0.76 -1.22
C PRO A 402 24.84 -0.28 -0.53
N SER A 403 23.79 -1.10 -0.53
CA SER A 403 22.49 -0.74 0.05
C SER A 403 21.70 -1.98 0.49
N VAL A 404 20.94 -1.86 1.58
CA VAL A 404 20.00 -2.89 2.04
C VAL A 404 18.93 -3.19 0.98
N PHE A 405 18.56 -2.23 0.15
CA PHE A 405 17.53 -2.38 -0.90
C PHE A 405 17.96 -3.29 -2.07
N LEU A 406 19.23 -3.65 -2.14
CA LEU A 406 19.76 -4.60 -3.12
C LEU A 406 19.94 -6.00 -2.54
N THR A 407 19.33 -6.26 -1.39
CA THR A 407 19.41 -7.56 -0.70
C THR A 407 18.04 -8.22 -0.61
N THR A 408 18.06 -9.51 -0.33
CA THR A 408 16.86 -10.30 -0.02
C THR A 408 16.69 -10.48 1.49
N TRP A 409 15.68 -11.24 1.91
CA TRP A 409 15.48 -11.61 3.32
C TRP A 409 16.71 -12.32 3.88
N TYR A 410 16.96 -12.11 5.17
CA TYR A 410 18.14 -12.67 5.81
C TYR A 410 18.02 -14.19 6.00
N GLY A 411 18.94 -14.95 5.39
CA GLY A 411 18.96 -16.42 5.44
C GLY A 411 19.80 -17.02 6.58
N GLY A 412 20.43 -16.19 7.41
CA GLY A 412 21.33 -16.67 8.48
C GLY A 412 20.67 -17.00 9.81
N LEU A 413 19.34 -16.83 9.94
CA LEU A 413 18.59 -17.23 11.12
C LEU A 413 18.43 -18.77 11.12
N PHE A 414 18.49 -19.38 12.31
CA PHE A 414 18.38 -20.83 12.48
C PHE A 414 17.37 -21.20 13.57
N ALA A 415 16.83 -22.42 13.48
CA ALA A 415 15.94 -22.99 14.47
C ALA A 415 16.73 -23.68 15.58
N VAL A 416 16.21 -23.65 16.81
CA VAL A 416 16.57 -24.61 17.84
C VAL A 416 15.74 -25.88 17.59
N GLY A 417 16.41 -27.01 17.36
CA GLY A 417 15.73 -28.26 17.02
C GLY A 417 14.82 -28.78 18.14
N ASP A 418 13.73 -29.45 17.76
CA ASP A 418 12.75 -30.00 18.73
C ASP A 418 13.35 -30.99 19.74
N GLY A 419 14.45 -31.63 19.39
CA GLY A 419 15.18 -32.54 20.29
C GLY A 419 16.08 -31.83 21.31
N ASP A 420 16.25 -30.50 21.22
CA ASP A 420 17.00 -29.76 22.23
C ASP A 420 16.13 -29.58 23.49
N PRO A 421 16.63 -29.92 24.68
CA PRO A 421 15.87 -29.77 25.93
C PRO A 421 15.44 -28.32 26.19
N LEU A 422 16.21 -27.34 25.66
CA LEU A 422 15.89 -25.89 25.74
C LEU A 422 15.36 -25.37 24.41
N ASN A 423 14.41 -26.09 23.80
CA ASN A 423 13.75 -25.75 22.54
C ASN A 423 12.72 -24.62 22.72
N ALA A 424 12.06 -24.27 21.65
CA ALA A 424 11.04 -23.20 21.63
C ALA A 424 9.93 -23.44 22.66
N ALA A 425 9.41 -24.65 22.78
CA ALA A 425 8.34 -24.99 23.71
C ALA A 425 8.75 -24.81 25.19
N TYR A 426 10.00 -25.16 25.52
CA TYR A 426 10.56 -24.87 26.84
C TYR A 426 10.55 -23.36 27.14
N TRP A 427 11.09 -22.54 26.23
CA TRP A 427 11.15 -21.12 26.42
C TRP A 427 9.77 -20.46 26.48
N ASP A 428 8.81 -20.93 25.68
CA ASP A 428 7.44 -20.41 25.70
C ASP A 428 6.78 -20.67 27.07
N ARG A 429 7.00 -21.84 27.70
CA ARG A 429 6.55 -22.13 29.06
C ARG A 429 7.25 -21.27 30.11
N LEU A 430 8.57 -21.14 30.03
CA LEU A 430 9.34 -20.29 30.93
C LEU A 430 8.90 -18.81 30.88
N LEU A 431 8.66 -18.31 29.68
CA LEU A 431 8.17 -16.93 29.50
C LEU A 431 6.76 -16.73 30.02
N ALA A 432 5.88 -17.74 29.92
CA ALA A 432 4.53 -17.69 30.50
C ALA A 432 4.60 -17.60 32.04
N VAL A 433 5.49 -18.37 32.68
CA VAL A 433 5.73 -18.24 34.13
C VAL A 433 6.24 -16.84 34.49
N ARG A 434 7.25 -16.34 33.76
CA ARG A 434 7.79 -15.00 33.97
C ARG A 434 6.70 -13.93 33.83
N GLU A 435 5.80 -14.04 32.87
CA GLU A 435 4.67 -13.12 32.67
C GLU A 435 3.71 -13.16 33.87
N ALA A 436 3.38 -14.36 34.38
CA ALA A 436 2.52 -14.53 35.53
C ALA A 436 3.15 -13.89 36.77
N VAL A 437 4.42 -14.16 37.04
CA VAL A 437 5.18 -13.53 38.15
C VAL A 437 5.20 -12.01 38.00
N SER A 438 5.52 -11.51 36.82
CA SER A 438 5.58 -10.05 36.58
C SER A 438 4.24 -9.35 36.83
N LYS A 439 3.11 -10.00 36.52
CA LYS A 439 1.78 -9.48 36.80
C LYS A 439 1.51 -9.36 38.31
N GLU A 440 1.93 -10.34 39.11
CA GLU A 440 1.77 -10.29 40.57
C GLU A 440 2.69 -9.25 41.20
N LEU A 441 3.95 -9.16 40.78
CA LEU A 441 4.88 -8.13 41.22
C LEU A 441 4.37 -6.73 40.90
N GLU A 442 3.78 -6.50 39.72
CA GLU A 442 3.22 -5.21 39.37
C GLU A 442 2.02 -4.84 40.24
N LYS A 443 1.15 -5.78 40.63
CA LYS A 443 0.07 -5.54 41.59
C LYS A 443 0.61 -5.07 42.94
N LEU A 444 1.67 -5.73 43.44
CA LEU A 444 2.31 -5.35 44.70
C LEU A 444 2.97 -3.97 44.59
N ARG A 445 3.60 -3.66 43.47
CA ARG A 445 4.23 -2.37 43.19
C ARG A 445 3.18 -1.23 43.18
N VAL A 446 2.07 -1.43 42.48
CA VAL A 446 0.96 -0.46 42.39
C VAL A 446 0.32 -0.26 43.77
N ALA A 447 0.22 -1.31 44.61
CA ALA A 447 -0.27 -1.25 45.96
C ALA A 447 0.73 -0.63 46.97
N GLY A 448 1.97 -0.29 46.53
CA GLY A 448 3.02 0.26 47.37
C GLY A 448 3.71 -0.75 48.31
N GLY A 449 3.50 -2.06 48.06
CA GLY A 449 4.13 -3.12 48.86
C GLY A 449 5.61 -3.38 48.55
N ILE A 450 6.04 -3.05 47.31
CA ILE A 450 7.43 -3.13 46.86
C ILE A 450 7.80 -1.90 46.01
N GLY A 451 9.07 -1.53 46.00
CA GLY A 451 9.59 -0.45 45.13
C GLY A 451 10.00 -0.97 43.76
N SER A 452 10.59 -2.17 43.71
CA SER A 452 11.06 -2.85 42.50
C SER A 452 10.85 -4.36 42.60
N GLY A 453 10.98 -5.08 41.50
CA GLY A 453 10.93 -6.55 41.50
C GLY A 453 12.05 -7.20 42.32
N LEU A 454 13.14 -6.48 42.58
CA LEU A 454 14.27 -6.96 43.41
C LEU A 454 13.97 -6.93 44.92
N ASP A 455 12.90 -6.26 45.32
CA ASP A 455 12.50 -6.15 46.73
C ASP A 455 11.53 -7.30 47.11
N ALA A 456 11.23 -8.21 46.19
CA ALA A 456 10.23 -9.28 46.37
C ALA A 456 10.88 -10.64 46.41
N GLU A 457 10.37 -11.51 47.29
CA GLU A 457 10.57 -12.95 47.24
C GLU A 457 9.37 -13.61 46.54
N VAL A 458 9.64 -14.62 45.71
CA VAL A 458 8.61 -15.25 44.88
C VAL A 458 8.60 -16.75 45.09
N ASP A 459 7.50 -17.29 45.59
CA ASP A 459 7.24 -18.71 45.67
C ASP A 459 6.41 -19.17 44.46
N LEU A 460 6.95 -20.15 43.68
CA LEU A 460 6.26 -20.72 42.52
C LEU A 460 5.59 -22.05 42.92
N HIS A 461 4.26 -22.08 42.91
CA HIS A 461 3.48 -23.29 43.07
C HIS A 461 3.14 -23.87 41.69
N CYS A 462 3.74 -24.97 41.30
CA CYS A 462 3.56 -25.59 39.99
C CYS A 462 3.39 -27.11 40.07
N ASP A 463 2.84 -27.72 39.01
CA ASP A 463 2.76 -29.18 38.89
C ASP A 463 4.16 -29.80 38.61
N GLY A 464 4.23 -31.13 38.68
CA GLY A 464 5.50 -31.85 38.53
C GLY A 464 6.17 -31.69 37.19
N ALA A 465 5.40 -31.41 36.11
CA ALA A 465 5.94 -31.21 34.79
C ALA A 465 6.63 -29.83 34.68
N LEU A 466 5.97 -28.78 35.15
CA LEU A 466 6.54 -27.46 35.19
C LEU A 466 7.69 -27.32 36.19
N ALA A 467 7.62 -28.03 37.32
CA ALA A 467 8.71 -28.10 38.28
C ALA A 467 10.00 -28.70 37.68
N ALA A 468 9.86 -29.69 36.81
CA ALA A 468 11.02 -30.30 36.12
C ALA A 468 11.64 -29.34 35.07
N ASP A 469 10.86 -28.46 34.47
CA ASP A 469 11.36 -27.43 33.56
C ASP A 469 12.08 -26.26 34.29
N LEU A 470 11.70 -25.97 35.54
CA LEU A 470 12.20 -24.83 36.33
C LEU A 470 13.36 -25.19 37.27
N GLY A 471 13.54 -26.45 37.61
CA GLY A 471 14.58 -27.00 38.49
C GLY A 471 15.77 -27.57 37.81
#